data_d7e1b22f53ab7a7d140dfd5907108215
#
_entry.id   d7e1b22f53ab7a7d140dfd5907108215
#
_cell.length_a   1.000
_cell.length_b   1.000
_cell.length_c   1.000
_cell.angle_alpha   90.00
_cell.angle_beta   90.00
_cell.angle_gamma   90.00
#
_symmetry.space_group_name_H-M   'P 1'
#
loop_
_entity.id
_entity.type
_entity.pdbx_description
1 polymer ?
#
loop_
_entity_poly.entity_id
_entity_poly.type
_entity_poly.pdbx_seq_one_letter_code
_entity_poly.pdbx_strand_id
1 'polypeptide(L)'
;TTGVQNTLIGGLAGDAITDADFNIAVGYGSLSANTLGSKSVAIGRDALSNQNYTTATDAFNTAVGDLAGGAVTTGIKNTLIGGLAADRLTDADFNTAIGYGTLSTDTLGSKSTAIGAFALEAQNFTTATDSNNTAVGYLAGGAVTTGIRNTLIGGASGDALTDADYNVAVGSHSLSSDTLGSKSTALGYTALFSQNFTTATDSFNVAVGYEAGVSVTTGTGNTLIGGLAGDAINVGLNNVAVGYLALSGETGGQDSVAIGTQALKTQSFSSGTRPSNIGIGLNAGLSITTGINNTITGTFAGDALTDADDNIVYGTLALSSDTLGSKSTAIGVAALQTQNFTTATNTHNTAVGYNAGYAVTTGTSNTLIGALSGDALTDGNNNVAIGEGALGAETRGDRSVAIGNATLSVQNNTTDVDANNTAVGHAAGQAITTGISNTLIGGFAGTHGTDLTTGTQNLCLGYNVGVSANDAANQIAIGSGFSAGGNNTASFGFGSVLLTIGLDGSDTSWAASSDERLKTNVATSTAGLSFINDLRPITYEWKQRKDVPSDMTRFYEEGSTENCLGSGTTHHGFLAQEVKTVIDSHSEVKEGCNIWSQHSDGTQQLANGNFVPMLVKAMQELSAKNDALEARIATLE
;
A
#
# COMPACT_ATOMS: atom_id res chain seq x y z
N THR A 1 50.45 66.44 -21.82
CA THR A 1 49.27 65.61 -21.63
C THR A 1 48.46 65.60 -22.91
N THR A 2 48.20 64.43 -23.41
CA THR A 2 47.57 64.20 -24.72
C THR A 2 46.09 63.72 -24.56
N GLY A 3 45.62 63.53 -23.32
CA GLY A 3 44.23 63.09 -23.02
C GLY A 3 43.16 64.06 -23.55
N VAL A 4 42.12 63.55 -24.20
CA VAL A 4 41.04 64.28 -24.88
C VAL A 4 39.64 63.94 -24.33
N GLN A 5 38.71 64.89 -24.51
CA GLN A 5 37.33 64.74 -24.17
C GLN A 5 37.07 64.40 -22.68
N ASN A 6 37.84 64.93 -21.76
CA ASN A 6 37.69 64.84 -20.33
C ASN A 6 36.85 66.02 -19.79
N THR A 7 35.93 65.76 -18.87
CA THR A 7 35.16 66.74 -18.10
C THR A 7 35.68 66.75 -16.67
N LEU A 8 36.41 67.75 -16.23
CA LEU A 8 37.07 67.85 -14.92
C LEU A 8 36.57 69.12 -14.17
N ILE A 9 35.83 68.90 -13.06
CA ILE A 9 35.21 70.00 -12.29
C ILE A 9 35.51 69.81 -10.79
N GLY A 10 36.28 70.61 -10.20
CA GLY A 10 36.65 70.60 -8.78
C GLY A 10 38.14 70.72 -8.52
N GLY A 11 38.51 71.04 -7.27
CA GLY A 11 39.96 71.06 -6.91
C GLY A 11 40.54 69.66 -6.99
N LEU A 12 41.73 69.51 -7.62
CA LEU A 12 42.42 68.23 -7.83
C LEU A 12 41.63 67.18 -8.64
N ALA A 13 40.56 67.57 -9.34
CA ALA A 13 39.82 66.64 -10.19
C ALA A 13 40.68 66.27 -11.42
N GLY A 14 41.07 64.97 -11.55
CA GLY A 14 41.87 64.42 -12.63
C GLY A 14 43.22 65.07 -12.79
N ASP A 15 43.83 65.61 -11.75
CA ASP A 15 45.07 66.42 -11.82
C ASP A 15 46.30 65.61 -12.24
N ALA A 16 46.31 64.28 -12.08
CA ALA A 16 47.33 63.38 -12.60
C ALA A 16 47.11 62.90 -14.04
N ILE A 17 45.98 63.20 -14.70
CA ILE A 17 45.70 62.73 -16.07
C ILE A 17 46.79 63.18 -17.06
N THR A 18 47.38 62.21 -17.78
CA THR A 18 48.37 62.44 -18.82
C THR A 18 47.88 62.11 -20.22
N ASP A 19 47.42 60.87 -20.48
CA ASP A 19 47.00 60.40 -21.79
C ASP A 19 45.67 59.52 -21.65
N ALA A 20 44.83 59.87 -20.71
CA ALA A 20 43.52 59.20 -20.48
C ALA A 20 42.40 60.01 -21.10
N ASP A 21 41.47 59.36 -21.78
CA ASP A 21 40.40 59.93 -22.57
C ASP A 21 39.03 59.67 -22.03
N PHE A 22 38.04 60.50 -22.38
CA PHE A 22 36.61 60.29 -22.13
C PHE A 22 36.26 60.15 -20.65
N ASN A 23 36.96 60.76 -19.72
CA ASN A 23 36.67 60.73 -18.31
C ASN A 23 35.75 61.88 -17.87
N ILE A 24 34.85 61.60 -16.89
CA ILE A 24 34.12 62.63 -16.18
C ILE A 24 34.54 62.58 -14.71
N ALA A 25 35.14 63.64 -14.22
CA ALA A 25 35.57 63.83 -12.82
C ALA A 25 34.93 65.10 -12.25
N VAL A 26 34.00 64.96 -11.30
CA VAL A 26 33.30 66.10 -10.67
C VAL A 26 33.38 65.98 -9.16
N GLY A 27 34.14 66.80 -8.52
CA GLY A 27 34.35 66.79 -7.06
C GLY A 27 35.81 67.00 -6.67
N TYR A 28 36.07 67.36 -5.43
CA TYR A 28 37.42 67.44 -4.90
C TYR A 28 38.13 66.10 -4.95
N GLY A 29 39.31 65.98 -5.53
CA GLY A 29 40.10 64.75 -5.54
C GLY A 29 39.54 63.60 -6.41
N SER A 30 38.45 63.80 -7.18
CA SER A 30 37.94 62.79 -8.07
C SER A 30 38.91 62.43 -9.18
N LEU A 31 39.21 61.11 -9.40
CA LEU A 31 40.20 60.58 -10.35
C LEU A 31 41.62 61.25 -10.20
N SER A 32 41.96 61.69 -8.99
CA SER A 32 43.19 62.50 -8.81
C SER A 32 44.50 61.75 -9.08
N ALA A 33 44.59 60.44 -8.87
CA ALA A 33 45.77 59.63 -9.18
C ALA A 33 45.80 59.07 -10.61
N ASN A 34 44.69 59.19 -11.38
CA ASN A 34 44.52 58.52 -12.68
C ASN A 34 45.44 59.14 -13.74
N THR A 35 46.35 58.35 -14.32
CA THR A 35 47.25 58.79 -15.38
C THR A 35 46.83 58.36 -16.78
N LEU A 36 46.50 57.08 -16.98
CA LEU A 36 46.25 56.41 -18.26
C LEU A 36 44.91 55.69 -18.35
N GLY A 37 44.04 55.79 -17.33
CA GLY A 37 42.74 55.15 -17.31
C GLY A 37 41.65 55.97 -18.01
N SER A 38 41.02 55.44 -19.03
CA SER A 38 40.04 56.11 -19.86
C SER A 38 38.61 55.61 -19.55
N LYS A 39 37.62 56.41 -19.97
CA LYS A 39 36.18 56.04 -19.95
C LYS A 39 35.63 55.81 -18.53
N SER A 40 36.10 56.53 -17.54
CA SER A 40 35.57 56.46 -16.17
C SER A 40 34.71 57.69 -15.85
N VAL A 41 33.73 57.47 -14.99
CA VAL A 41 32.85 58.51 -14.41
C VAL A 41 33.06 58.52 -12.89
N ALA A 42 33.57 59.62 -12.34
CA ALA A 42 33.82 59.84 -10.92
C ALA A 42 33.12 61.14 -10.47
N ILE A 43 32.03 61.02 -9.71
CA ILE A 43 31.27 62.18 -9.23
C ILE A 43 31.14 62.10 -7.70
N GLY A 44 31.80 62.97 -7.00
CA GLY A 44 31.86 63.04 -5.56
C GLY A 44 33.23 63.30 -5.03
N ARG A 45 33.37 63.71 -3.76
CA ARG A 45 34.67 63.90 -3.11
C ARG A 45 35.45 62.60 -3.10
N ASP A 46 36.65 62.58 -3.59
CA ASP A 46 37.60 61.45 -3.64
C ASP A 46 37.01 60.20 -4.33
N ALA A 47 36.02 60.35 -5.22
CA ALA A 47 35.52 59.24 -6.04
C ALA A 47 36.59 58.73 -6.99
N LEU A 48 36.95 57.41 -7.00
CA LEU A 48 38.02 56.77 -7.75
C LEU A 48 39.39 57.50 -7.58
N SER A 49 39.66 58.11 -6.42
CA SER A 49 40.85 58.96 -6.20
C SER A 49 42.18 58.22 -6.42
N ASN A 50 42.22 56.88 -6.13
CA ASN A 50 43.44 56.08 -6.30
C ASN A 50 43.51 55.30 -7.64
N GLN A 51 42.47 55.41 -8.51
CA GLN A 51 42.53 54.76 -9.81
C GLN A 51 43.74 55.14 -10.60
N ASN A 52 44.59 54.20 -11.00
CA ASN A 52 45.80 54.47 -11.77
C ASN A 52 46.30 53.22 -12.51
N TYR A 53 46.39 53.33 -13.83
CA TYR A 53 46.91 52.29 -14.71
C TYR A 53 48.30 52.63 -15.24
N THR A 54 49.15 51.60 -15.33
CA THR A 54 50.50 51.70 -15.89
C THR A 54 50.57 51.64 -17.42
N THR A 55 49.44 51.26 -18.04
CA THR A 55 49.26 51.22 -19.51
C THR A 55 47.93 51.86 -19.86
N ALA A 56 47.75 52.32 -21.09
CA ALA A 56 46.47 52.87 -21.55
C ALA A 56 45.38 51.81 -21.44
N THR A 57 44.40 52.08 -20.59
CA THR A 57 43.34 51.10 -20.20
C THR A 57 41.94 51.71 -20.26
N ASP A 58 41.06 51.12 -20.97
CA ASP A 58 39.63 51.43 -20.92
C ASP A 58 39.00 50.86 -19.61
N ALA A 59 38.95 51.69 -18.59
CA ALA A 59 38.56 51.25 -17.25
C ALA A 59 37.06 50.99 -17.10
N PHE A 60 36.19 51.78 -17.74
CA PHE A 60 34.74 51.73 -17.67
C PHE A 60 34.20 51.71 -16.22
N ASN A 61 34.88 52.33 -15.27
CA ASN A 61 34.38 52.45 -13.90
C ASN A 61 33.39 53.64 -13.79
N THR A 62 32.32 53.44 -13.08
CA THR A 62 31.36 54.50 -12.72
C THR A 62 31.26 54.57 -11.21
N ALA A 63 31.68 55.68 -10.62
CA ALA A 63 31.60 55.95 -9.19
C ALA A 63 30.87 57.26 -8.91
N VAL A 64 29.79 57.22 -8.16
CA VAL A 64 28.99 58.40 -7.79
C VAL A 64 28.72 58.38 -6.28
N GLY A 65 29.35 59.24 -5.54
CA GLY A 65 29.24 59.36 -4.09
C GLY A 65 30.53 59.77 -3.43
N ASP A 66 30.44 60.19 -2.18
CA ASP A 66 31.61 60.51 -1.34
C ASP A 66 32.44 59.23 -1.12
N LEU A 67 33.74 59.24 -1.49
CA LEU A 67 34.65 58.10 -1.43
C LEU A 67 34.20 56.84 -2.23
N ALA A 68 33.25 56.94 -3.13
CA ALA A 68 32.85 55.81 -3.95
C ALA A 68 34.05 55.25 -4.75
N GLY A 69 34.42 53.96 -4.50
CA GLY A 69 35.58 53.32 -5.09
C GLY A 69 36.89 54.02 -4.79
N GLY A 70 37.00 54.71 -3.65
CA GLY A 70 38.15 55.55 -3.34
C GLY A 70 39.51 54.84 -3.39
N ALA A 71 39.60 53.56 -3.03
CA ALA A 71 40.80 52.73 -3.08
C ALA A 71 41.02 51.99 -4.41
N VAL A 72 40.10 52.02 -5.37
CA VAL A 72 40.27 51.34 -6.67
C VAL A 72 41.56 51.78 -7.32
N THR A 73 42.42 50.83 -7.66
CA THR A 73 43.69 51.07 -8.35
C THR A 73 43.61 50.62 -9.82
N THR A 74 43.62 49.33 -10.05
CA THR A 74 43.64 48.72 -11.39
C THR A 74 42.34 48.01 -11.77
N GLY A 75 41.37 47.91 -10.84
CA GLY A 75 40.05 47.29 -11.09
C GLY A 75 39.27 48.02 -12.20
N ILE A 76 38.55 47.25 -13.04
CA ILE A 76 37.78 47.73 -14.19
C ILE A 76 36.31 47.34 -14.17
N LYS A 77 35.51 48.10 -14.91
CA LYS A 77 34.10 47.80 -15.16
C LYS A 77 33.27 47.71 -13.89
N ASN A 78 33.55 48.49 -12.90
CA ASN A 78 32.81 48.58 -11.65
C ASN A 78 31.77 49.71 -11.71
N THR A 79 30.58 49.49 -11.15
CA THR A 79 29.52 50.50 -10.97
C THR A 79 29.31 50.70 -9.47
N LEU A 80 29.75 51.83 -8.92
CA LEU A 80 29.86 52.13 -7.50
C LEU A 80 29.05 53.40 -7.16
N ILE A 81 27.83 53.28 -6.67
CA ILE A 81 26.93 54.42 -6.46
C ILE A 81 26.47 54.51 -5.01
N GLY A 82 26.89 55.51 -4.30
CA GLY A 82 26.58 55.74 -2.89
C GLY A 82 27.82 56.20 -2.12
N GLY A 83 27.65 56.87 -0.99
CA GLY A 83 28.78 57.20 -0.11
C GLY A 83 29.41 55.91 0.41
N LEU A 84 30.74 55.81 0.39
CA LEU A 84 31.54 54.65 0.80
C LEU A 84 31.19 53.37 0.02
N ALA A 85 30.58 53.47 -1.16
CA ALA A 85 30.31 52.28 -1.98
C ALA A 85 31.61 51.70 -2.50
N ALA A 86 31.99 50.48 -2.06
CA ALA A 86 33.18 49.74 -2.42
C ALA A 86 34.46 50.58 -2.24
N ASP A 87 34.54 51.37 -1.19
CA ASP A 87 35.61 52.33 -0.93
C ASP A 87 36.99 51.69 -0.69
N ARG A 88 37.03 50.36 -0.39
CA ARG A 88 38.29 49.60 -0.21
C ARG A 88 38.66 48.68 -1.37
N LEU A 89 37.82 48.55 -2.40
CA LEU A 89 38.19 47.78 -3.59
C LEU A 89 39.50 48.30 -4.19
N THR A 90 40.37 47.36 -4.59
CA THR A 90 41.68 47.74 -5.21
C THR A 90 41.74 47.23 -6.66
N ASP A 91 42.00 45.95 -6.90
CA ASP A 91 42.15 45.30 -8.22
C ASP A 91 41.00 44.34 -8.54
N ALA A 92 39.80 44.71 -8.16
CA ALA A 92 38.61 43.90 -8.34
C ALA A 92 37.74 44.41 -9.51
N ASP A 93 37.17 43.48 -10.28
CA ASP A 93 36.50 43.77 -11.54
C ASP A 93 35.01 43.40 -11.51
N PHE A 94 34.25 44.07 -12.39
CA PHE A 94 32.85 43.72 -12.69
C PHE A 94 31.93 43.77 -11.47
N ASN A 95 32.16 44.59 -10.49
CA ASN A 95 31.30 44.75 -9.33
C ASN A 95 30.23 45.83 -9.57
N THR A 96 29.04 45.58 -9.05
CA THR A 96 27.97 46.58 -8.97
C THR A 96 27.65 46.80 -7.48
N ALA A 97 27.98 47.94 -6.95
CA ALA A 97 27.72 48.35 -5.56
C ALA A 97 26.85 49.63 -5.56
N ILE A 98 25.59 49.52 -5.17
CA ILE A 98 24.64 50.64 -5.16
C ILE A 98 24.03 50.79 -3.77
N GLY A 99 24.39 51.77 -3.04
CA GLY A 99 23.92 52.08 -1.67
C GLY A 99 25.04 52.57 -0.78
N TYR A 100 24.73 53.12 0.38
CA TYR A 100 25.71 53.57 1.35
C TYR A 100 26.43 52.36 1.99
N GLY A 101 27.75 52.33 1.99
CA GLY A 101 28.58 51.30 2.62
C GLY A 101 28.43 49.90 1.99
N THR A 102 27.94 49.79 0.75
CA THR A 102 27.88 48.49 0.03
C THR A 102 29.30 48.06 -0.34
N LEU A 103 29.64 46.76 -0.14
CA LEU A 103 30.95 46.19 -0.47
C LEU A 103 32.14 47.00 0.13
N SER A 104 31.89 47.70 1.26
CA SER A 104 32.86 48.68 1.76
C SER A 104 34.11 48.08 2.39
N THR A 105 34.14 46.77 2.69
CA THR A 105 35.30 46.10 3.26
C THR A 105 36.11 45.32 2.22
N ASP A 106 35.51 44.97 1.08
CA ASP A 106 36.12 44.11 0.05
C ASP A 106 37.29 44.76 -0.64
N THR A 107 38.34 43.98 -0.87
CA THR A 107 39.55 44.45 -1.53
C THR A 107 39.77 43.84 -2.91
N LEU A 108 39.58 42.51 -3.08
CA LEU A 108 39.93 41.76 -4.29
C LEU A 108 38.80 40.87 -4.81
N GLY A 109 37.59 41.00 -4.26
CA GLY A 109 36.43 40.22 -4.73
C GLY A 109 35.82 40.81 -5.99
N SER A 110 35.69 40.02 -7.03
CA SER A 110 35.15 40.40 -8.33
C SER A 110 33.76 39.79 -8.58
N LYS A 111 33.02 40.38 -9.52
CA LYS A 111 31.72 39.89 -10.02
C LYS A 111 30.61 39.84 -8.95
N SER A 112 30.66 40.70 -7.96
CA SER A 112 29.60 40.87 -6.97
C SER A 112 28.57 41.90 -7.43
N THR A 113 27.30 41.65 -7.11
CA THR A 113 26.22 42.62 -7.23
C THR A 113 25.65 42.91 -5.84
N ALA A 114 25.87 44.09 -5.30
CA ALA A 114 25.39 44.54 -3.99
C ALA A 114 24.55 45.81 -4.16
N ILE A 115 23.25 45.72 -3.87
CA ILE A 115 22.29 46.83 -4.03
C ILE A 115 21.50 47.00 -2.72
N GLY A 116 21.70 48.10 -2.05
CA GLY A 116 21.07 48.42 -0.75
C GLY A 116 22.14 48.84 0.28
N ALA A 117 21.77 49.68 1.24
CA ALA A 117 22.73 50.11 2.24
C ALA A 117 23.27 48.86 3.03
N PHE A 118 24.60 48.79 3.18
CA PHE A 118 25.35 47.72 3.86
C PHE A 118 25.17 46.31 3.25
N ALA A 119 24.73 46.21 1.98
CA ALA A 119 24.72 44.92 1.28
C ALA A 119 26.16 44.45 1.05
N LEU A 120 26.50 43.19 1.43
CA LEU A 120 27.84 42.60 1.40
C LEU A 120 28.90 43.48 2.08
N GLU A 121 28.54 44.19 3.14
CA GLU A 121 29.46 45.16 3.82
C GLU A 121 30.75 44.49 4.28
N ALA A 122 30.66 43.28 4.89
CA ALA A 122 31.81 42.58 5.45
C ALA A 122 32.60 41.73 4.43
N GLN A 123 32.13 41.62 3.17
CA GLN A 123 32.82 40.83 2.16
C GLN A 123 34.27 41.30 2.02
N ASN A 124 35.21 40.37 2.10
CA ASN A 124 36.64 40.73 1.97
C ASN A 124 37.50 39.55 1.52
N PHE A 125 37.84 39.53 0.25
CA PHE A 125 38.78 38.57 -0.32
C PHE A 125 40.20 39.16 -0.32
N THR A 126 41.14 38.45 0.28
CA THR A 126 42.56 38.82 0.33
C THR A 126 43.35 38.30 -0.86
N THR A 127 42.75 37.54 -1.74
CA THR A 127 43.26 37.07 -3.04
C THR A 127 42.21 37.35 -4.11
N ALA A 128 42.66 37.56 -5.36
CA ALA A 128 41.76 37.81 -6.48
C ALA A 128 40.77 36.63 -6.63
N THR A 129 39.50 36.89 -6.36
CA THR A 129 38.45 35.86 -6.30
C THR A 129 37.18 36.30 -7.03
N ASP A 130 36.67 35.47 -7.93
CA ASP A 130 35.35 35.64 -8.51
C ASP A 130 34.29 35.21 -7.48
N SER A 131 33.79 36.14 -6.70
CA SER A 131 32.82 35.85 -5.63
C SER A 131 31.46 35.45 -6.17
N ASN A 132 31.01 36.08 -7.27
CA ASN A 132 29.70 35.86 -7.88
C ASN A 132 28.54 35.96 -6.88
N ASN A 133 28.65 36.79 -5.85
CA ASN A 133 27.56 37.04 -4.89
C ASN A 133 26.59 38.08 -5.45
N THR A 134 25.29 37.84 -5.23
CA THR A 134 24.22 38.81 -5.52
C THR A 134 23.48 39.11 -4.22
N ALA A 135 23.55 40.35 -3.75
CA ALA A 135 22.85 40.81 -2.56
C ALA A 135 21.99 42.05 -2.89
N VAL A 136 20.69 41.98 -2.68
CA VAL A 136 19.77 43.10 -2.96
C VAL A 136 18.86 43.33 -1.75
N GLY A 137 19.07 44.38 -1.03
CA GLY A 137 18.29 44.75 0.17
C GLY A 137 19.18 45.38 1.25
N TYR A 138 18.57 46.06 2.22
CA TYR A 138 19.27 46.56 3.40
C TYR A 138 19.88 45.39 4.19
N LEU A 139 21.20 45.43 4.46
CA LEU A 139 21.98 44.40 5.14
C LEU A 139 21.92 42.99 4.48
N ALA A 140 21.53 42.89 3.21
CA ALA A 140 21.54 41.59 2.53
C ALA A 140 22.98 41.06 2.47
N GLY A 141 23.25 39.88 3.07
CA GLY A 141 24.58 39.30 3.20
C GLY A 141 25.56 40.16 3.98
N GLY A 142 25.08 40.98 4.94
CA GLY A 142 25.93 41.97 5.62
C GLY A 142 27.19 41.42 6.27
N ALA A 143 27.14 40.19 6.83
CA ALA A 143 28.29 39.53 7.46
C ALA A 143 29.08 38.59 6.52
N VAL A 144 28.70 38.43 5.24
CA VAL A 144 29.46 37.58 4.30
C VAL A 144 30.92 38.07 4.21
N THR A 145 31.85 37.17 4.50
CA THR A 145 33.30 37.48 4.42
C THR A 145 33.92 36.84 3.18
N THR A 146 34.09 35.54 3.15
CA THR A 146 34.74 34.78 2.07
C THR A 146 33.76 33.82 1.35
N GLY A 147 32.49 33.77 1.74
CA GLY A 147 31.47 32.98 1.06
C GLY A 147 31.24 33.42 -0.39
N ILE A 148 31.04 32.47 -1.31
CA ILE A 148 30.87 32.70 -2.74
C ILE A 148 29.55 32.17 -3.29
N ARG A 149 29.12 32.74 -4.44
CA ARG A 149 27.97 32.27 -5.21
C ARG A 149 26.67 32.27 -4.41
N ASN A 150 26.48 33.19 -3.53
CA ASN A 150 25.26 33.38 -2.80
C ASN A 150 24.32 34.36 -3.52
N THR A 151 23.03 34.09 -3.52
CA THR A 151 21.96 34.98 -4.01
C THR A 151 21.07 35.37 -2.82
N LEU A 152 21.17 36.61 -2.35
CA LEU A 152 20.59 37.11 -1.11
C LEU A 152 19.70 38.33 -1.43
N ILE A 153 18.39 38.16 -1.50
CA ILE A 153 17.44 39.21 -1.94
C ILE A 153 16.38 39.47 -0.86
N GLY A 154 16.42 40.59 -0.24
CA GLY A 154 15.52 41.01 0.83
C GLY A 154 16.25 41.70 1.96
N GLY A 155 15.53 42.46 2.80
CA GLY A 155 16.14 43.07 3.97
C GLY A 155 16.63 42.02 4.95
N ALA A 156 17.88 42.08 5.38
CA ALA A 156 18.55 41.12 6.26
C ALA A 156 18.44 39.67 5.75
N SER A 157 18.48 39.45 4.45
CA SER A 157 18.54 38.11 3.85
C SER A 157 19.96 37.57 3.96
N GLY A 158 20.14 36.41 4.62
CA GLY A 158 21.48 35.81 4.84
C GLY A 158 22.48 36.72 5.52
N ASP A 159 22.01 37.60 6.39
CA ASP A 159 22.83 38.68 6.98
C ASP A 159 23.87 38.19 8.00
N ALA A 160 23.71 36.99 8.56
CA ALA A 160 24.69 36.35 9.44
C ALA A 160 25.68 35.41 8.71
N LEU A 161 25.47 35.09 7.43
CA LEU A 161 26.39 34.22 6.65
C LEU A 161 27.80 34.80 6.65
N THR A 162 28.80 33.94 6.85
CA THR A 162 30.21 34.36 6.82
C THR A 162 31.00 33.71 5.68
N ASP A 163 31.36 32.43 5.83
CA ASP A 163 32.14 31.66 4.82
C ASP A 163 31.25 30.54 4.22
N ALA A 164 30.00 30.84 4.00
CA ALA A 164 28.99 29.90 3.48
C ALA A 164 28.76 30.11 1.98
N ASP A 165 28.64 29.03 1.22
CA ASP A 165 28.62 29.07 -0.23
C ASP A 165 27.29 28.55 -0.81
N TYR A 166 26.99 28.99 -2.04
CA TYR A 166 25.92 28.45 -2.88
C TYR A 166 24.52 28.55 -2.24
N ASN A 167 24.27 29.54 -1.41
CA ASN A 167 22.94 29.73 -0.83
C ASN A 167 22.07 30.63 -1.71
N VAL A 168 20.77 30.32 -1.74
CA VAL A 168 19.74 31.17 -2.31
C VAL A 168 18.77 31.57 -1.19
N ALA A 169 18.78 32.85 -0.82
CA ALA A 169 17.87 33.39 0.19
C ALA A 169 17.10 34.58 -0.39
N VAL A 170 15.81 34.44 -0.60
CA VAL A 170 14.93 35.46 -1.18
C VAL A 170 13.74 35.71 -0.26
N GLY A 171 13.70 36.83 0.36
CA GLY A 171 12.68 37.24 1.34
C GLY A 171 13.31 37.97 2.52
N SER A 172 12.55 38.82 3.20
CA SER A 172 13.07 39.49 4.40
C SER A 172 13.37 38.44 5.48
N HIS A 173 14.58 38.54 6.07
CA HIS A 173 15.09 37.62 7.10
C HIS A 173 15.13 36.13 6.67
N SER A 174 15.14 35.83 5.39
CA SER A 174 15.38 34.44 4.91
C SER A 174 16.85 34.06 5.21
N LEU A 175 17.07 32.87 5.80
CA LEU A 175 18.40 32.34 6.18
C LEU A 175 19.24 33.31 7.04
N SER A 176 18.58 34.07 7.94
CA SER A 176 19.19 35.23 8.61
C SER A 176 20.12 34.86 9.77
N SER A 177 19.97 33.69 10.39
CA SER A 177 20.79 33.28 11.54
C SER A 177 21.99 32.39 11.16
N ASP A 178 22.02 31.85 9.97
CA ASP A 178 23.04 30.89 9.55
C ASP A 178 24.40 31.54 9.33
N THR A 179 25.45 30.89 9.83
CA THR A 179 26.80 31.39 9.69
C THR A 179 27.65 30.61 8.69
N LEU A 180 27.61 29.28 8.72
CA LEU A 180 28.51 28.43 7.93
C LEU A 180 27.77 27.33 7.14
N GLY A 181 26.42 27.40 7.06
CA GLY A 181 25.62 26.46 6.28
C GLY A 181 25.62 26.81 4.79
N SER A 182 25.96 25.86 3.96
CA SER A 182 26.05 26.01 2.51
C SER A 182 24.94 25.22 1.79
N LYS A 183 24.65 25.59 0.53
CA LYS A 183 23.74 24.89 -0.36
C LYS A 183 22.29 24.85 0.12
N SER A 184 21.85 25.86 0.83
CA SER A 184 20.46 26.07 1.24
C SER A 184 19.69 26.89 0.20
N THR A 185 18.38 26.59 0.05
CA THR A 185 17.43 27.43 -0.69
C THR A 185 16.33 27.89 0.24
N ALA A 186 16.23 29.16 0.56
CA ALA A 186 15.26 29.78 1.42
C ALA A 186 14.45 30.84 0.65
N LEU A 187 13.22 30.57 0.28
CA LEU A 187 12.35 31.44 -0.51
C LEU A 187 11.09 31.81 0.30
N GLY A 188 11.03 32.99 0.85
CA GLY A 188 9.88 33.46 1.64
C GLY A 188 10.32 34.30 2.85
N TYR A 189 9.37 35.02 3.43
CA TYR A 189 9.57 35.73 4.69
C TYR A 189 9.99 34.72 5.77
N THR A 190 11.14 34.96 6.44
CA THR A 190 11.72 34.10 7.50
C THR A 190 11.85 32.62 7.16
N ALA A 191 11.91 32.23 5.89
CA ALA A 191 12.23 30.85 5.51
C ALA A 191 13.64 30.47 6.02
N LEU A 192 13.80 29.33 6.72
CA LEU A 192 15.04 28.86 7.38
C LEU A 192 15.66 29.90 8.31
N PHE A 193 14.84 30.73 8.96
CA PHE A 193 15.32 31.84 9.79
C PHE A 193 16.32 31.40 10.88
N SER A 194 16.04 30.31 11.60
CA SER A 194 16.85 29.85 12.73
C SER A 194 17.99 28.91 12.35
N GLN A 195 18.15 28.58 11.05
CA GLN A 195 19.22 27.69 10.61
C GLN A 195 20.57 28.29 11.02
N ASN A 196 21.40 27.51 11.68
CA ASN A 196 22.71 27.98 12.13
C ASN A 196 23.70 26.83 12.33
N PHE A 197 24.59 26.68 11.40
CA PHE A 197 25.71 25.75 11.48
C PHE A 197 26.97 26.47 11.97
N THR A 198 27.53 25.96 13.06
CA THR A 198 28.77 26.50 13.65
C THR A 198 30.04 25.88 13.06
N THR A 199 29.90 24.96 12.13
CA THR A 199 30.97 24.35 11.31
C THR A 199 30.52 24.34 9.87
N ALA A 200 31.47 24.43 8.92
CA ALA A 200 31.16 24.36 7.49
C ALA A 200 30.37 23.08 7.15
N THR A 201 29.13 23.26 6.75
CA THR A 201 28.15 22.14 6.55
C THR A 201 27.36 22.36 5.26
N ASP A 202 27.35 21.36 4.40
CA ASP A 202 26.41 21.31 3.28
C ASP A 202 25.02 20.91 3.82
N SER A 203 24.12 21.87 3.96
CA SER A 203 22.81 21.66 4.58
C SER A 203 21.79 20.99 3.68
N PHE A 204 21.83 21.30 2.38
CA PHE A 204 20.88 20.84 1.36
C PHE A 204 19.40 21.05 1.73
N ASN A 205 19.08 22.04 2.55
CA ASN A 205 17.71 22.37 2.90
C ASN A 205 17.06 23.22 1.81
N VAL A 206 15.82 22.91 1.48
CA VAL A 206 14.98 23.70 0.57
C VAL A 206 13.74 24.13 1.34
N ALA A 207 13.54 25.41 1.56
CA ALA A 207 12.36 25.98 2.18
C ALA A 207 11.73 27.06 1.30
N VAL A 208 10.48 26.84 0.89
CA VAL A 208 9.75 27.76 0.00
C VAL A 208 8.38 28.07 0.59
N GLY A 209 8.20 29.26 1.10
CA GLY A 209 6.94 29.72 1.71
C GLY A 209 7.16 30.63 2.91
N TYR A 210 6.09 31.28 3.37
CA TYR A 210 6.06 32.03 4.61
C TYR A 210 6.39 31.14 5.79
N GLU A 211 7.43 31.45 6.57
CA GLU A 211 7.90 30.69 7.73
C GLU A 211 8.17 29.19 7.46
N ALA A 212 8.46 28.79 6.22
CA ALA A 212 8.84 27.42 5.91
C ALA A 212 10.16 27.07 6.61
N GLY A 213 10.15 26.03 7.47
CA GLY A 213 11.32 25.59 8.24
C GLY A 213 11.88 26.64 9.17
N VAL A 214 11.08 27.58 9.67
CA VAL A 214 11.54 28.72 10.48
C VAL A 214 12.36 28.33 11.70
N SER A 215 12.08 27.17 12.31
CA SER A 215 12.76 26.65 13.49
C SER A 215 13.93 25.71 13.20
N VAL A 216 14.22 25.38 11.93
CA VAL A 216 15.36 24.51 11.57
C VAL A 216 16.64 25.15 12.09
N THR A 217 17.41 24.40 12.90
CA THR A 217 18.72 24.84 13.40
C THR A 217 19.86 24.09 12.70
N THR A 218 20.00 22.80 13.00
CA THR A 218 21.05 21.94 12.44
C THR A 218 20.52 20.76 11.63
N GLY A 219 19.21 20.72 11.37
CA GLY A 219 18.62 19.75 10.45
C GLY A 219 19.12 19.91 9.02
N THR A 220 19.34 18.80 8.29
CA THR A 220 19.83 18.79 6.92
C THR A 220 18.97 17.96 5.99
N GLY A 221 19.04 18.23 4.68
CA GLY A 221 18.36 17.43 3.66
C GLY A 221 16.83 17.59 3.65
N ASN A 222 16.27 18.62 4.28
CA ASN A 222 14.82 18.81 4.34
C ASN A 222 14.31 19.58 3.12
N THR A 223 13.15 19.16 2.58
CA THR A 223 12.41 19.85 1.52
C THR A 223 11.07 20.34 2.07
N LEU A 224 10.93 21.63 2.32
CA LEU A 224 9.82 22.26 3.04
C LEU A 224 9.14 23.30 2.13
N ILE A 225 8.03 22.96 1.50
CA ILE A 225 7.36 23.79 0.50
C ILE A 225 5.91 24.09 0.90
N GLY A 226 5.64 25.32 1.22
CA GLY A 226 4.32 25.78 1.68
C GLY A 226 4.44 26.70 2.90
N GLY A 227 3.43 27.52 3.14
CA GLY A 227 3.40 28.31 4.36
C GLY A 227 3.40 27.41 5.61
N LEU A 228 4.30 27.68 6.57
CA LEU A 228 4.43 26.91 7.81
C LEU A 228 4.71 25.40 7.56
N ALA A 229 5.31 25.03 6.43
CA ALA A 229 5.74 23.65 6.18
C ALA A 229 6.97 23.34 7.04
N GLY A 230 6.88 22.32 7.91
CA GLY A 230 7.96 21.90 8.81
C GLY A 230 8.46 23.02 9.73
N ASP A 231 7.60 23.95 10.11
CA ASP A 231 7.97 25.15 10.86
C ASP A 231 8.49 24.89 12.28
N ALA A 232 8.13 23.76 12.90
CA ALA A 232 8.69 23.31 14.17
C ALA A 232 9.95 22.43 14.04
N ILE A 233 10.30 21.95 12.86
CA ILE A 233 11.50 21.12 12.67
C ILE A 233 12.72 21.88 13.19
N ASN A 234 13.44 21.24 14.10
CA ASN A 234 14.67 21.80 14.68
C ASN A 234 15.91 21.08 14.16
N VAL A 235 16.05 19.80 14.49
CA VAL A 235 17.21 18.96 14.12
C VAL A 235 16.82 17.76 13.23
N GLY A 236 15.58 17.72 12.75
CA GLY A 236 15.08 16.66 11.87
C GLY A 236 15.84 16.60 10.54
N LEU A 237 16.02 15.39 10.00
CA LEU A 237 16.80 15.15 8.79
C LEU A 237 15.94 14.51 7.69
N ASN A 238 16.23 14.87 6.42
CA ASN A 238 15.68 14.19 5.24
C ASN A 238 14.15 14.16 5.18
N ASN A 239 13.47 15.16 5.72
CA ASN A 239 12.02 15.22 5.68
C ASN A 239 11.53 15.94 4.42
N VAL A 240 10.41 15.50 3.88
CA VAL A 240 9.69 16.16 2.79
C VAL A 240 8.35 16.65 3.32
N ALA A 241 8.16 17.96 3.37
CA ALA A 241 6.90 18.60 3.75
C ALA A 241 6.43 19.53 2.62
N VAL A 242 5.35 19.18 1.93
CA VAL A 242 4.80 19.95 0.81
C VAL A 242 3.33 20.26 1.06
N GLY A 243 3.01 21.48 1.39
CA GLY A 243 1.65 21.94 1.70
C GLY A 243 1.59 22.87 2.91
N TYR A 244 0.49 23.59 3.05
CA TYR A 244 0.26 24.45 4.20
C TYR A 244 0.19 23.60 5.49
N LEU A 245 1.03 23.91 6.51
CA LEU A 245 1.14 23.19 7.77
C LEU A 245 1.48 21.69 7.61
N ALA A 246 2.06 21.25 6.51
CA ALA A 246 2.56 19.89 6.38
C ALA A 246 3.73 19.68 7.35
N LEU A 247 3.70 18.62 8.16
CA LEU A 247 4.73 18.26 9.15
C LEU A 247 5.07 19.38 10.15
N SER A 248 4.08 20.25 10.47
CA SER A 248 4.36 21.47 11.26
C SER A 248 4.59 21.22 12.75
N GLY A 249 4.20 20.06 13.30
CA GLY A 249 4.47 19.68 14.69
C GLY A 249 5.80 18.94 14.88
N GLU A 250 6.45 18.49 13.83
CA GLU A 250 7.67 17.69 13.90
C GLU A 250 8.85 18.50 14.41
N THR A 251 9.61 17.92 15.34
CA THR A 251 10.77 18.61 15.94
C THR A 251 12.10 17.97 15.57
N GLY A 252 12.25 16.65 15.68
CA GLY A 252 13.53 15.98 15.49
C GLY A 252 13.47 14.66 14.71
N GLY A 253 12.29 14.25 14.25
CA GLY A 253 12.10 13.04 13.46
C GLY A 253 12.75 13.13 12.07
N GLN A 254 13.06 11.98 11.50
CA GLN A 254 13.77 11.85 10.24
C GLN A 254 13.00 11.00 9.23
N ASP A 255 13.30 11.19 7.94
CA ASP A 255 12.84 10.33 6.84
C ASP A 255 11.31 10.25 6.69
N SER A 256 10.57 11.30 7.05
CA SER A 256 9.11 11.40 6.87
C SER A 256 8.75 12.15 5.59
N VAL A 257 7.64 11.74 4.95
CA VAL A 257 7.08 12.40 3.76
C VAL A 257 5.65 12.87 4.05
N ALA A 258 5.43 14.17 4.06
CA ALA A 258 4.13 14.80 4.25
C ALA A 258 3.78 15.67 3.04
N ILE A 259 2.81 15.27 2.22
CA ILE A 259 2.40 16.00 1.01
C ILE A 259 0.89 16.27 1.07
N GLY A 260 0.53 17.52 1.24
CA GLY A 260 -0.85 17.97 1.36
C GLY A 260 -1.04 18.91 2.54
N THR A 261 -2.11 19.70 2.51
CA THR A 261 -2.46 20.57 3.64
C THR A 261 -2.63 19.74 4.91
N GLN A 262 -1.86 20.10 5.96
CA GLN A 262 -1.90 19.45 7.28
C GLN A 262 -1.58 17.95 7.28
N ALA A 263 -0.92 17.42 6.25
CA ALA A 263 -0.44 16.04 6.25
C ALA A 263 0.59 15.86 7.38
N LEU A 264 0.45 14.81 8.22
CA LEU A 264 1.29 14.50 9.39
C LEU A 264 1.52 15.70 10.32
N LYS A 265 0.53 16.57 10.46
CA LYS A 265 0.68 17.88 11.12
C LYS A 265 1.16 17.78 12.56
N THR A 266 0.62 16.82 13.35
CA THR A 266 0.90 16.71 14.79
C THR A 266 2.05 15.77 15.12
N GLN A 267 2.66 15.14 14.12
CA GLN A 267 3.82 14.28 14.32
C GLN A 267 4.92 15.01 15.04
N SER A 268 5.49 14.39 16.10
CA SER A 268 6.60 15.00 16.85
C SER A 268 7.47 13.95 17.52
N PHE A 269 8.69 13.85 17.06
CA PHE A 269 9.69 12.92 17.59
C PHE A 269 10.92 13.63 18.11
N SER A 270 11.58 13.00 19.08
CA SER A 270 12.90 13.45 19.54
C SER A 270 13.99 13.21 18.48
N SER A 271 15.09 13.94 18.62
CA SER A 271 16.26 13.78 17.73
C SER A 271 16.74 12.33 17.61
N GLY A 272 17.03 11.91 16.40
CA GLY A 272 17.55 10.56 16.08
C GLY A 272 16.48 9.49 15.88
N THR A 273 15.19 9.81 16.06
CA THR A 273 14.10 8.88 15.74
C THR A 273 13.80 8.90 14.24
N ARG A 274 13.58 7.73 13.65
CA ARG A 274 13.15 7.57 12.26
C ARG A 274 11.72 7.05 12.21
N PRO A 275 10.72 7.92 12.24
CA PRO A 275 9.33 7.51 12.16
C PRO A 275 8.98 6.90 10.81
N SER A 276 9.64 7.31 9.74
CA SER A 276 9.44 6.77 8.38
C SER A 276 7.96 6.78 7.95
N ASN A 277 7.19 7.78 8.40
CA ASN A 277 5.80 7.94 8.03
C ASN A 277 5.67 8.60 6.66
N ILE A 278 4.72 8.13 5.87
CA ILE A 278 4.31 8.74 4.61
C ILE A 278 2.85 9.19 4.74
N GLY A 279 2.60 10.49 4.66
CA GLY A 279 1.26 11.08 4.63
C GLY A 279 1.04 11.88 3.34
N ILE A 280 0.15 11.43 2.46
CA ILE A 280 -0.13 12.10 1.18
C ILE A 280 -1.64 12.37 1.06
N GLY A 281 -2.03 13.62 1.09
CA GLY A 281 -3.43 14.05 0.99
C GLY A 281 -3.79 15.12 2.02
N LEU A 282 -4.94 15.75 1.86
CA LEU A 282 -5.49 16.67 2.86
C LEU A 282 -5.73 15.91 4.16
N ASN A 283 -5.11 16.36 5.26
CA ASN A 283 -5.22 15.77 6.59
C ASN A 283 -4.80 14.27 6.67
N ALA A 284 -4.01 13.76 5.73
CA ALA A 284 -3.51 12.39 5.80
C ALA A 284 -2.63 12.21 7.05
N GLY A 285 -3.02 11.32 7.97
CA GLY A 285 -2.33 11.10 9.24
C GLY A 285 -2.26 12.33 10.14
N LEU A 286 -3.26 13.23 10.09
CA LEU A 286 -3.27 14.52 10.77
C LEU A 286 -2.87 14.43 12.24
N SER A 287 -3.43 13.46 12.99
CA SER A 287 -3.31 13.32 14.44
C SER A 287 -2.15 12.43 14.89
N ILE A 288 -1.37 11.87 13.97
CA ILE A 288 -0.19 11.06 14.35
C ILE A 288 0.73 11.90 15.23
N THR A 289 1.08 11.32 16.37
CA THR A 289 2.03 11.90 17.33
C THR A 289 3.33 11.10 17.35
N THR A 290 3.29 9.88 17.84
CA THR A 290 4.43 9.00 18.04
C THR A 290 4.35 7.67 17.27
N GLY A 291 3.28 7.45 16.48
CA GLY A 291 3.17 6.29 15.59
C GLY A 291 4.22 6.28 14.48
N ILE A 292 4.75 5.11 14.14
CA ILE A 292 5.84 4.92 13.17
C ILE A 292 5.47 3.98 12.03
N ASN A 293 6.22 4.07 10.91
CA ASN A 293 6.11 3.17 9.75
C ASN A 293 4.71 3.17 9.10
N ASN A 294 3.95 4.23 9.20
CA ASN A 294 2.64 4.31 8.57
C ASN A 294 2.76 4.84 7.14
N THR A 295 2.10 4.19 6.20
CA THR A 295 1.96 4.66 4.81
C THR A 295 0.51 5.04 4.58
N ILE A 296 0.24 6.34 4.50
CA ILE A 296 -1.11 6.90 4.47
C ILE A 296 -1.29 7.77 3.23
N THR A 297 -2.22 7.41 2.37
CA THR A 297 -2.51 8.15 1.14
C THR A 297 -4.01 8.32 0.94
N GLY A 298 -4.48 9.56 0.91
CA GLY A 298 -5.88 9.92 0.71
C GLY A 298 -6.34 11.06 1.59
N THR A 299 -7.40 11.74 1.18
CA THR A 299 -8.02 12.79 1.98
C THR A 299 -8.64 12.19 3.25
N PHE A 300 -8.29 12.71 4.42
CA PHE A 300 -8.71 12.20 5.74
C PHE A 300 -8.40 10.70 5.93
N ALA A 301 -7.37 10.18 5.26
CA ALA A 301 -6.91 8.82 5.48
C ALA A 301 -6.14 8.75 6.81
N GLY A 302 -6.50 7.82 7.70
CA GLY A 302 -5.83 7.61 8.99
C GLY A 302 -5.70 8.87 9.84
N ASP A 303 -6.60 9.84 9.68
CA ASP A 303 -6.47 11.18 10.27
C ASP A 303 -6.65 11.22 11.79
N ALA A 304 -7.28 10.21 12.39
CA ALA A 304 -7.39 10.05 13.83
C ALA A 304 -6.25 9.25 14.49
N LEU A 305 -5.41 8.55 13.71
CA LEU A 305 -4.29 7.76 14.25
C LEU A 305 -3.37 8.63 15.12
N THR A 306 -2.95 8.12 16.26
CA THR A 306 -2.06 8.84 17.19
C THR A 306 -0.73 8.12 17.43
N ASP A 307 -0.72 7.02 18.17
CA ASP A 307 0.46 6.20 18.51
C ASP A 307 0.35 4.79 17.90
N ALA A 308 -0.18 4.73 16.71
CA ALA A 308 -0.41 3.49 15.95
C ALA A 308 0.68 3.26 14.91
N ASP A 309 1.15 2.01 14.78
CA ASP A 309 2.30 1.63 13.97
C ASP A 309 1.95 0.72 12.80
N ASP A 310 2.82 0.72 11.78
CA ASP A 310 2.84 -0.30 10.72
C ASP A 310 1.52 -0.38 9.92
N ASN A 311 0.77 0.72 9.77
CA ASN A 311 -0.47 0.74 9.01
C ASN A 311 -0.23 1.11 7.54
N ILE A 312 -0.95 0.43 6.63
CA ILE A 312 -1.02 0.75 5.20
C ILE A 312 -2.44 1.25 4.91
N VAL A 313 -2.58 2.52 4.58
CA VAL A 313 -3.86 3.19 4.38
C VAL A 313 -3.87 3.88 3.02
N TYR A 314 -4.79 3.49 2.14
CA TYR A 314 -4.91 4.08 0.81
C TYR A 314 -6.38 4.28 0.43
N GLY A 315 -6.82 5.52 0.42
CA GLY A 315 -8.19 5.90 0.04
C GLY A 315 -8.76 7.02 0.91
N THR A 316 -9.71 7.75 0.37
CA THR A 316 -10.44 8.78 1.12
C THR A 316 -11.17 8.14 2.30
N LEU A 317 -11.01 8.69 3.50
CA LEU A 317 -11.62 8.21 4.74
C LEU A 317 -11.26 6.77 5.12
N ALA A 318 -10.25 6.15 4.50
CA ALA A 318 -9.78 4.85 4.93
C ALA A 318 -9.16 4.96 6.33
N LEU A 319 -9.51 4.06 7.25
CA LEU A 319 -9.02 4.00 8.64
C LEU A 319 -9.12 5.34 9.39
N SER A 320 -10.15 6.16 9.10
CA SER A 320 -10.20 7.55 9.56
C SER A 320 -10.63 7.73 11.02
N SER A 321 -11.17 6.70 11.67
CA SER A 321 -11.61 6.80 13.07
C SER A 321 -10.67 6.12 14.07
N ASP A 322 -9.72 5.31 13.60
CA ASP A 322 -8.84 4.55 14.48
C ASP A 322 -7.78 5.43 15.15
N THR A 323 -7.55 5.20 16.43
CA THR A 323 -6.59 5.98 17.21
C THR A 323 -5.32 5.21 17.55
N LEU A 324 -5.43 3.95 17.98
CA LEU A 324 -4.33 3.15 18.51
C LEU A 324 -4.22 1.74 17.89
N GLY A 325 -4.95 1.46 16.80
CA GLY A 325 -4.88 0.20 16.07
C GLY A 325 -3.66 0.16 15.14
N SER A 326 -2.82 -0.84 15.31
CA SER A 326 -1.60 -1.05 14.52
C SER A 326 -1.74 -2.24 13.59
N LYS A 327 -0.91 -2.28 12.52
CA LYS A 327 -0.81 -3.39 11.57
C LYS A 327 -2.09 -3.65 10.78
N SER A 328 -2.83 -2.59 10.48
CA SER A 328 -3.98 -2.63 9.57
C SER A 328 -3.56 -2.36 8.13
N THR A 329 -4.22 -3.03 7.18
CA THR A 329 -4.16 -2.70 5.76
C THR A 329 -5.55 -2.28 5.30
N ALA A 330 -5.75 -0.99 5.00
CA ALA A 330 -7.01 -0.41 4.56
C ALA A 330 -6.83 0.24 3.17
N ILE A 331 -7.29 -0.42 2.11
CA ILE A 331 -7.13 0.03 0.73
C ILE A 331 -8.51 0.18 0.08
N GLY A 332 -8.93 1.39 -0.16
CA GLY A 332 -10.22 1.73 -0.75
C GLY A 332 -10.90 2.87 -0.03
N VAL A 333 -11.85 3.52 -0.69
CA VAL A 333 -12.65 4.57 -0.05
C VAL A 333 -13.41 3.98 1.13
N ALA A 334 -13.25 4.56 2.32
CA ALA A 334 -13.90 4.16 3.56
C ALA A 334 -13.61 2.69 3.99
N ALA A 335 -12.50 2.08 3.55
CA ALA A 335 -12.06 0.79 4.07
C ALA A 335 -11.69 0.92 5.56
N LEU A 336 -12.23 0.06 6.44
CA LEU A 336 -12.06 0.10 7.91
C LEU A 336 -12.36 1.49 8.52
N GLN A 337 -13.30 2.24 7.94
CA GLN A 337 -13.52 3.64 8.33
C GLN A 337 -13.81 3.81 9.83
N THR A 338 -14.63 2.93 10.42
CA THR A 338 -15.07 3.06 11.81
C THR A 338 -14.21 2.26 12.80
N GLN A 339 -13.16 1.57 12.34
CA GLN A 339 -12.22 0.89 13.22
C GLN A 339 -11.69 1.88 14.25
N ASN A 340 -11.77 1.52 15.54
CA ASN A 340 -11.26 2.38 16.61
C ASN A 340 -10.87 1.61 17.86
N PHE A 341 -9.59 1.44 18.05
CA PHE A 341 -9.02 0.87 19.26
C PHE A 341 -8.55 1.97 20.19
N THR A 342 -9.07 1.96 21.41
CA THR A 342 -8.71 2.94 22.47
C THR A 342 -7.53 2.49 23.32
N THR A 343 -6.96 1.34 23.04
CA THR A 343 -5.73 0.78 23.62
C THR A 343 -4.83 0.29 22.49
N ALA A 344 -3.53 0.35 22.68
CA ALA A 344 -2.56 -0.12 21.67
C ALA A 344 -2.82 -1.59 21.34
N THR A 345 -3.26 -1.86 20.11
CA THR A 345 -3.70 -3.18 19.65
C THR A 345 -3.13 -3.50 18.28
N ASN A 346 -2.51 -4.67 18.13
CA ASN A 346 -2.18 -5.22 16.81
C ASN A 346 -3.45 -5.81 16.20
N THR A 347 -4.06 -5.13 15.26
CA THR A 347 -5.36 -5.48 14.70
C THR A 347 -5.29 -6.62 13.70
N HIS A 348 -4.24 -6.65 12.86
CA HIS A 348 -4.05 -7.56 11.74
C HIS A 348 -5.25 -7.63 10.78
N ASN A 349 -6.00 -6.53 10.65
CA ASN A 349 -7.09 -6.44 9.70
C ASN A 349 -6.56 -6.08 8.31
N THR A 350 -7.06 -6.76 7.29
CA THR A 350 -6.80 -6.45 5.88
C THR A 350 -8.14 -6.19 5.19
N ALA A 351 -8.37 -4.98 4.76
CA ALA A 351 -9.56 -4.58 4.00
C ALA A 351 -9.16 -3.94 2.67
N VAL A 352 -9.61 -4.53 1.58
CA VAL A 352 -9.32 -4.05 0.21
C VAL A 352 -10.60 -3.95 -0.60
N GLY A 353 -11.07 -2.75 -0.84
CA GLY A 353 -12.30 -2.47 -1.59
C GLY A 353 -13.06 -1.27 -1.06
N TYR A 354 -14.02 -0.77 -1.84
CA TYR A 354 -14.98 0.25 -1.41
C TYR A 354 -15.78 -0.25 -0.21
N ASN A 355 -15.75 0.46 0.91
CA ASN A 355 -16.44 0.11 2.16
C ASN A 355 -16.09 -1.31 2.68
N ALA A 356 -14.95 -1.90 2.32
CA ALA A 356 -14.55 -3.18 2.89
C ALA A 356 -14.32 -3.02 4.42
N GLY A 357 -15.03 -3.78 5.23
CA GLY A 357 -14.98 -3.69 6.69
C GLY A 357 -15.41 -2.32 7.24
N TYR A 358 -16.30 -1.61 6.56
CA TYR A 358 -16.71 -0.24 6.91
C TYR A 358 -17.09 -0.08 8.38
N ALA A 359 -17.91 -0.98 8.93
CA ALA A 359 -18.42 -0.92 10.30
C ALA A 359 -17.52 -1.60 11.34
N VAL A 360 -16.37 -2.17 10.95
CA VAL A 360 -15.45 -2.77 11.93
C VAL A 360 -15.08 -1.73 12.99
N THR A 361 -15.25 -2.10 14.26
CA THR A 361 -14.87 -1.26 15.41
C THR A 361 -13.67 -1.84 16.14
N THR A 362 -13.84 -2.99 16.79
CA THR A 362 -12.83 -3.66 17.60
C THR A 362 -12.53 -5.09 17.14
N GLY A 363 -13.12 -5.54 16.04
CA GLY A 363 -12.79 -6.83 15.42
C GLY A 363 -11.34 -6.89 14.94
N THR A 364 -10.70 -8.06 15.10
CA THR A 364 -9.29 -8.28 14.74
C THR A 364 -9.11 -9.47 13.82
N SER A 365 -7.96 -9.50 13.11
CA SER A 365 -7.54 -10.63 12.27
C SER A 365 -8.52 -10.96 11.13
N ASN A 366 -9.20 -9.95 10.59
CA ASN A 366 -10.13 -10.12 9.49
C ASN A 366 -9.45 -9.85 8.14
N THR A 367 -9.78 -10.65 7.13
CA THR A 367 -9.37 -10.48 5.73
C THR A 367 -10.61 -10.20 4.88
N LEU A 368 -10.81 -8.96 4.47
CA LEU A 368 -12.02 -8.45 3.83
C LEU A 368 -11.66 -7.87 2.45
N ILE A 369 -11.85 -8.62 1.37
CA ILE A 369 -11.42 -8.24 0.03
C ILE A 369 -12.61 -8.22 -0.94
N GLY A 370 -12.97 -7.06 -1.41
CA GLY A 370 -14.11 -6.81 -2.30
C GLY A 370 -14.94 -5.63 -1.82
N ALA A 371 -15.69 -5.02 -2.71
CA ALA A 371 -16.62 -3.97 -2.31
C ALA A 371 -17.66 -4.52 -1.33
N LEU A 372 -17.92 -3.80 -0.24
CA LEU A 372 -18.91 -4.19 0.78
C LEU A 372 -18.63 -5.57 1.40
N SER A 373 -17.39 -6.06 1.38
CA SER A 373 -17.05 -7.32 2.07
C SER A 373 -16.94 -7.08 3.57
N GLY A 374 -17.74 -7.82 4.36
CA GLY A 374 -17.80 -7.66 5.82
C GLY A 374 -18.13 -6.25 6.29
N ASP A 375 -18.89 -5.50 5.50
CA ASP A 375 -19.13 -4.07 5.73
C ASP A 375 -20.01 -3.77 6.95
N ALA A 376 -20.80 -4.73 7.43
CA ALA A 376 -21.53 -4.62 8.69
C ALA A 376 -20.78 -5.18 9.91
N LEU A 377 -19.63 -5.84 9.71
CA LEU A 377 -18.86 -6.47 10.78
C LEU A 377 -18.42 -5.43 11.81
N THR A 378 -18.66 -5.66 13.09
CA THR A 378 -18.29 -4.72 14.18
C THR A 378 -17.12 -5.23 15.01
N ASP A 379 -17.31 -6.24 15.82
CA ASP A 379 -16.31 -6.82 16.72
C ASP A 379 -16.00 -8.30 16.43
N GLY A 380 -16.57 -8.86 15.34
CA GLY A 380 -16.23 -10.21 14.87
C GLY A 380 -14.76 -10.35 14.46
N ASN A 381 -14.16 -11.51 14.77
CA ASN A 381 -12.73 -11.77 14.63
C ASN A 381 -12.45 -12.96 13.70
N ASN A 382 -11.25 -12.99 13.12
CA ASN A 382 -10.73 -14.12 12.36
C ASN A 382 -11.59 -14.51 11.15
N ASN A 383 -12.29 -13.56 10.53
CA ASN A 383 -13.13 -13.80 9.37
C ASN A 383 -12.35 -13.60 8.06
N VAL A 384 -12.67 -14.40 7.07
CA VAL A 384 -12.19 -14.23 5.69
C VAL A 384 -13.41 -14.00 4.79
N ALA A 385 -13.55 -12.79 4.25
CA ALA A 385 -14.58 -12.42 3.30
C ALA A 385 -13.94 -11.92 2.00
N ILE A 386 -14.06 -12.70 0.92
CA ILE A 386 -13.46 -12.39 -0.38
C ILE A 386 -14.55 -12.40 -1.46
N GLY A 387 -14.89 -11.25 -1.97
CA GLY A 387 -15.93 -11.06 -2.98
C GLY A 387 -16.86 -9.91 -2.61
N GLU A 388 -17.53 -9.34 -3.60
CA GLU A 388 -18.51 -8.27 -3.36
C GLU A 388 -19.65 -8.77 -2.45
N GLY A 389 -19.93 -8.06 -1.35
CA GLY A 389 -20.95 -8.40 -0.39
C GLY A 389 -20.75 -9.74 0.34
N ALA A 390 -19.56 -10.35 0.28
CA ALA A 390 -19.26 -11.53 1.08
C ALA A 390 -19.30 -11.16 2.56
N LEU A 391 -20.06 -11.93 3.37
CA LEU A 391 -20.25 -11.69 4.80
C LEU A 391 -20.81 -10.28 5.13
N GLY A 392 -21.58 -9.69 4.19
CA GLY A 392 -21.97 -8.28 4.22
C GLY A 392 -22.92 -7.90 5.35
N ALA A 393 -23.71 -8.83 5.90
CA ALA A 393 -24.63 -8.57 7.02
C ALA A 393 -24.09 -9.02 8.39
N GLU A 394 -22.95 -9.73 8.44
CA GLU A 394 -22.40 -10.25 9.71
C GLU A 394 -21.94 -9.11 10.62
N THR A 395 -22.30 -9.19 11.89
CA THR A 395 -21.90 -8.18 12.88
C THR A 395 -20.87 -8.67 13.88
N ARG A 396 -21.04 -9.87 14.47
CA ARG A 396 -20.28 -10.35 15.63
C ARG A 396 -19.77 -11.78 15.52
N GLY A 397 -20.14 -12.50 14.46
CA GLY A 397 -19.69 -13.89 14.27
C GLY A 397 -18.21 -13.97 13.95
N ASP A 398 -17.56 -14.98 14.53
CA ASP A 398 -16.14 -15.25 14.37
C ASP A 398 -15.87 -16.41 13.42
N ARG A 399 -14.65 -16.46 12.86
CA ARG A 399 -14.06 -17.63 12.19
C ARG A 399 -14.85 -18.14 10.98
N SER A 400 -15.55 -17.25 10.28
CA SER A 400 -16.19 -17.60 9.02
C SER A 400 -15.28 -17.39 7.83
N VAL A 401 -15.39 -18.28 6.84
CA VAL A 401 -14.72 -18.16 5.54
C VAL A 401 -15.80 -18.03 4.45
N ALA A 402 -15.89 -16.86 3.83
CA ALA A 402 -16.83 -16.53 2.76
C ALA A 402 -16.05 -16.11 1.51
N ILE A 403 -15.95 -16.97 0.50
CA ILE A 403 -15.22 -16.71 -0.74
C ILE A 403 -16.13 -16.79 -1.95
N GLY A 404 -16.42 -15.66 -2.56
CA GLY A 404 -17.30 -15.51 -3.72
C GLY A 404 -18.25 -14.33 -3.54
N ASN A 405 -18.80 -13.82 -4.64
CA ASN A 405 -19.82 -12.76 -4.59
C ASN A 405 -21.05 -13.23 -3.82
N ALA A 406 -21.55 -12.40 -2.90
CA ALA A 406 -22.73 -12.64 -2.05
C ALA A 406 -22.67 -13.94 -1.22
N THR A 407 -21.47 -14.44 -0.91
CA THR A 407 -21.29 -15.63 -0.06
C THR A 407 -21.55 -15.28 1.39
N LEU A 408 -22.38 -16.07 2.10
CA LEU A 408 -22.84 -15.81 3.49
C LEU A 408 -23.38 -14.37 3.68
N SER A 409 -23.99 -13.78 2.66
CA SER A 409 -24.30 -12.35 2.62
C SER A 409 -25.35 -11.88 3.62
N VAL A 410 -26.19 -12.78 4.14
CA VAL A 410 -27.18 -12.46 5.18
C VAL A 410 -26.87 -13.09 6.54
N GLN A 411 -25.72 -13.77 6.68
CA GLN A 411 -25.28 -14.26 7.99
C GLN A 411 -25.19 -13.07 8.94
N ASN A 412 -25.81 -13.23 10.12
CA ASN A 412 -25.79 -12.18 11.14
C ASN A 412 -25.94 -12.75 12.55
N ASN A 413 -24.83 -12.94 13.21
CA ASN A 413 -24.76 -13.31 14.61
C ASN A 413 -24.67 -12.03 15.45
N THR A 414 -25.68 -11.80 16.28
CA THR A 414 -25.80 -10.59 17.12
C THR A 414 -25.08 -10.71 18.47
N THR A 415 -24.45 -11.81 18.72
CA THR A 415 -23.61 -12.10 19.90
C THR A 415 -22.30 -12.71 19.45
N ASP A 416 -21.25 -12.59 20.29
CA ASP A 416 -19.97 -13.23 20.04
C ASP A 416 -20.15 -14.74 19.98
N VAL A 417 -19.98 -15.31 18.80
CA VAL A 417 -20.12 -16.73 18.56
C VAL A 417 -19.15 -17.21 17.51
N ASP A 418 -18.51 -18.33 17.77
CA ASP A 418 -17.71 -19.04 16.77
C ASP A 418 -18.65 -19.60 15.69
N ALA A 419 -18.93 -18.81 14.66
CA ALA A 419 -19.82 -19.23 13.57
C ALA A 419 -19.24 -20.40 12.77
N ASN A 420 -17.90 -20.41 12.57
CA ASN A 420 -17.17 -21.50 11.93
C ASN A 420 -17.77 -21.96 10.58
N ASN A 421 -18.45 -21.08 9.85
CA ASN A 421 -18.98 -21.42 8.53
C ASN A 421 -17.88 -21.29 7.48
N THR A 422 -17.80 -22.26 6.58
CA THR A 422 -16.93 -22.20 5.40
C THR A 422 -17.79 -22.27 4.16
N ALA A 423 -17.86 -21.17 3.41
CA ALA A 423 -18.61 -21.09 2.17
C ALA A 423 -17.71 -20.60 1.03
N VAL A 424 -17.67 -21.35 -0.06
CA VAL A 424 -16.85 -21.04 -1.25
C VAL A 424 -17.69 -21.21 -2.51
N GLY A 425 -17.91 -20.12 -3.23
CA GLY A 425 -18.68 -20.09 -4.46
C GLY A 425 -19.66 -18.92 -4.49
N HIS A 426 -20.12 -18.53 -5.69
CA HIS A 426 -21.14 -17.49 -5.84
C HIS A 426 -22.39 -17.85 -5.04
N ALA A 427 -22.83 -16.98 -4.15
CA ALA A 427 -24.02 -17.15 -3.31
C ALA A 427 -24.04 -18.46 -2.49
N ALA A 428 -22.88 -19.05 -2.18
CA ALA A 428 -22.81 -20.20 -1.28
C ALA A 428 -23.23 -19.77 0.14
N GLY A 429 -24.18 -20.49 0.73
CA GLY A 429 -24.73 -20.16 2.05
C GLY A 429 -25.45 -18.80 2.12
N GLN A 430 -25.87 -18.24 0.99
CA GLN A 430 -26.47 -16.90 0.91
C GLN A 430 -27.62 -16.69 1.90
N ALA A 431 -28.39 -17.73 2.22
CA ALA A 431 -29.55 -17.65 3.08
C ALA A 431 -29.25 -17.93 4.58
N ILE A 432 -28.02 -18.31 4.93
CA ILE A 432 -27.65 -18.55 6.33
C ILE A 432 -27.82 -17.25 7.12
N THR A 433 -28.54 -17.33 8.23
CA THR A 433 -28.72 -16.23 9.18
C THR A 433 -27.89 -16.44 10.44
N THR A 434 -28.22 -17.44 11.26
CA THR A 434 -27.52 -17.76 12.52
C THR A 434 -27.02 -19.21 12.56
N GLY A 435 -27.08 -19.94 11.44
CA GLY A 435 -26.52 -21.30 11.34
C GLY A 435 -24.99 -21.28 11.52
N ILE A 436 -24.43 -22.29 12.19
CA ILE A 436 -23.01 -22.38 12.52
C ILE A 436 -22.40 -23.71 12.07
N SER A 437 -21.08 -23.71 11.89
CA SER A 437 -20.28 -24.93 11.59
C SER A 437 -20.68 -25.61 10.27
N ASN A 438 -21.14 -24.86 9.29
CA ASN A 438 -21.52 -25.41 7.98
C ASN A 438 -20.36 -25.28 6.98
N THR A 439 -20.20 -26.26 6.10
CA THR A 439 -19.24 -26.25 4.99
C THR A 439 -20.00 -26.32 3.65
N LEU A 440 -19.97 -25.25 2.87
CA LEU A 440 -20.77 -25.05 1.67
C LEU A 440 -19.86 -24.70 0.50
N ILE A 441 -19.59 -25.64 -0.39
CA ILE A 441 -18.64 -25.45 -1.49
C ILE A 441 -19.34 -25.69 -2.83
N GLY A 442 -19.42 -24.65 -3.63
CA GLY A 442 -20.06 -24.61 -4.93
C GLY A 442 -21.03 -23.45 -5.05
N GLY A 443 -21.29 -22.99 -6.28
CA GLY A 443 -22.30 -21.94 -6.51
C GLY A 443 -23.66 -22.35 -5.98
N PHE A 444 -24.32 -21.49 -5.19
CA PHE A 444 -25.62 -21.76 -4.57
C PHE A 444 -25.66 -23.00 -3.65
N ALA A 445 -24.51 -23.42 -3.10
CA ALA A 445 -24.49 -24.49 -2.11
C ALA A 445 -25.24 -24.06 -0.83
N GLY A 446 -26.14 -24.92 -0.32
CA GLY A 446 -27.00 -24.64 0.81
C GLY A 446 -28.35 -24.02 0.46
N THR A 447 -28.72 -23.88 -0.84
CA THR A 447 -29.94 -23.18 -1.26
C THR A 447 -30.90 -23.99 -2.11
N HIS A 448 -30.59 -25.25 -2.49
CA HIS A 448 -31.49 -26.04 -3.33
C HIS A 448 -32.75 -26.46 -2.58
N GLY A 449 -33.89 -26.10 -3.12
CA GLY A 449 -35.21 -26.50 -2.60
C GLY A 449 -35.58 -25.78 -1.30
N THR A 450 -34.86 -26.00 -0.23
CA THR A 450 -35.04 -25.31 1.06
C THR A 450 -33.72 -24.63 1.44
N ASP A 451 -33.80 -23.36 1.72
CA ASP A 451 -32.65 -22.57 2.13
C ASP A 451 -32.17 -22.97 3.53
N LEU A 452 -30.86 -23.21 3.67
CA LEU A 452 -30.22 -23.38 4.97
C LEU A 452 -30.14 -22.03 5.67
N THR A 453 -30.84 -21.85 6.79
CA THR A 453 -30.88 -20.57 7.53
C THR A 453 -30.26 -20.66 8.92
N THR A 454 -30.76 -21.54 9.78
CA THR A 454 -30.34 -21.71 11.18
C THR A 454 -29.66 -23.06 11.45
N GLY A 455 -29.62 -23.93 10.43
CA GLY A 455 -29.03 -25.26 10.56
C GLY A 455 -27.56 -25.30 10.85
N THR A 456 -27.08 -26.40 11.40
CA THR A 456 -25.71 -26.54 11.92
C THR A 456 -25.03 -27.82 11.44
N GLN A 457 -23.68 -27.76 11.32
CA GLN A 457 -22.85 -28.94 11.03
C GLN A 457 -23.21 -29.65 9.72
N ASN A 458 -23.58 -28.90 8.68
CA ASN A 458 -23.90 -29.45 7.37
C ASN A 458 -22.72 -29.31 6.40
N LEU A 459 -22.52 -30.30 5.54
CA LEU A 459 -21.63 -30.29 4.41
C LEU A 459 -22.42 -30.32 3.11
N CYS A 460 -22.40 -29.24 2.33
CA CYS A 460 -22.95 -29.20 0.98
C CYS A 460 -21.79 -28.99 -0.02
N LEU A 461 -21.54 -29.97 -0.87
CA LEU A 461 -20.47 -29.92 -1.87
C LEU A 461 -21.03 -30.12 -3.28
N GLY A 462 -20.98 -29.06 -4.08
CA GLY A 462 -21.39 -29.02 -5.47
C GLY A 462 -22.34 -27.88 -5.82
N TYR A 463 -22.67 -27.75 -7.10
CA TYR A 463 -23.53 -26.67 -7.59
C TYR A 463 -24.98 -26.87 -7.17
N ASN A 464 -25.57 -25.84 -6.54
CA ASN A 464 -26.98 -25.83 -6.16
C ASN A 464 -27.38 -27.12 -5.38
N VAL A 465 -26.59 -27.47 -4.37
CA VAL A 465 -26.85 -28.56 -3.44
C VAL A 465 -27.50 -27.98 -2.20
N GLY A 466 -28.58 -28.57 -1.72
CA GLY A 466 -29.32 -28.06 -0.57
C GLY A 466 -29.43 -29.06 0.58
N VAL A 467 -30.14 -28.63 1.61
CA VAL A 467 -30.45 -29.37 2.82
C VAL A 467 -31.93 -29.75 2.84
N SER A 468 -32.33 -30.64 3.75
CA SER A 468 -33.73 -31.12 3.87
C SER A 468 -34.66 -30.12 4.55
N ALA A 469 -34.14 -29.20 5.37
CA ALA A 469 -34.90 -28.21 6.14
C ALA A 469 -34.02 -26.97 6.42
N ASN A 470 -34.63 -25.83 6.75
CA ASN A 470 -33.93 -24.59 7.07
C ASN A 470 -33.07 -24.66 8.35
N ASP A 471 -33.42 -25.53 9.28
CA ASP A 471 -32.74 -25.82 10.54
C ASP A 471 -31.98 -27.17 10.53
N ALA A 472 -31.67 -27.66 9.34
CA ALA A 472 -31.02 -28.95 9.12
C ALA A 472 -29.74 -29.13 9.94
N ALA A 473 -29.49 -30.33 10.43
CA ALA A 473 -28.30 -30.64 11.22
C ALA A 473 -27.65 -31.97 10.79
N ASN A 474 -26.30 -31.97 10.80
CA ASN A 474 -25.47 -33.14 10.54
C ASN A 474 -25.75 -33.79 9.18
N GLN A 475 -25.97 -32.99 8.13
CA GLN A 475 -26.20 -33.50 6.78
C GLN A 475 -24.95 -33.45 5.95
N ILE A 476 -24.68 -34.49 5.19
CA ILE A 476 -23.67 -34.53 4.13
C ILE A 476 -24.41 -34.63 2.80
N ALA A 477 -24.28 -33.63 1.93
CA ALA A 477 -24.89 -33.59 0.60
C ALA A 477 -23.81 -33.32 -0.47
N ILE A 478 -23.57 -34.28 -1.34
CA ILE A 478 -22.52 -34.21 -2.37
C ILE A 478 -23.12 -34.50 -3.75
N GLY A 479 -22.98 -33.56 -4.67
CA GLY A 479 -23.52 -33.73 -6.03
C GLY A 479 -23.95 -32.42 -6.67
N SER A 480 -25.13 -32.40 -7.34
CA SER A 480 -25.61 -31.20 -8.01
C SER A 480 -27.13 -31.18 -8.13
N GLY A 481 -27.79 -30.06 -7.83
CA GLY A 481 -29.20 -29.81 -8.06
C GLY A 481 -30.13 -30.71 -7.26
N PHE A 482 -29.83 -31.04 -6.00
CA PHE A 482 -30.65 -31.85 -5.13
C PHE A 482 -30.55 -31.38 -3.67
N SER A 483 -31.52 -31.82 -2.84
CA SER A 483 -31.48 -31.63 -1.38
C SER A 483 -31.18 -32.95 -0.65
N ALA A 484 -30.47 -32.88 0.49
CA ALA A 484 -30.16 -34.02 1.33
C ALA A 484 -31.43 -34.71 1.85
N GLY A 485 -31.32 -36.00 2.26
CA GLY A 485 -32.43 -36.82 2.63
C GLY A 485 -33.02 -36.57 4.03
N GLY A 486 -32.28 -35.91 4.93
CA GLY A 486 -32.73 -35.62 6.31
C GLY A 486 -31.54 -35.42 7.27
N ASN A 487 -31.85 -35.09 8.53
CA ASN A 487 -30.82 -34.93 9.57
C ASN A 487 -30.08 -36.25 9.83
N ASN A 488 -28.82 -36.16 10.19
CA ASN A 488 -27.94 -37.32 10.42
C ASN A 488 -27.85 -38.26 9.20
N THR A 489 -27.84 -37.73 7.98
CA THR A 489 -27.67 -38.53 6.75
C THR A 489 -26.52 -38.07 5.88
N ALA A 490 -25.94 -39.02 5.14
CA ALA A 490 -25.08 -38.73 4.00
C ALA A 490 -25.82 -39.01 2.70
N SER A 491 -25.83 -38.05 1.79
CA SER A 491 -26.55 -38.12 0.51
C SER A 491 -25.63 -37.81 -0.66
N PHE A 492 -25.71 -38.64 -1.70
CA PHE A 492 -25.08 -38.36 -3.00
C PHE A 492 -26.21 -38.25 -4.03
N GLY A 493 -26.23 -37.17 -4.79
CA GLY A 493 -27.35 -36.93 -5.69
C GLY A 493 -27.04 -36.11 -6.92
N PHE A 494 -27.90 -36.27 -7.95
CA PHE A 494 -27.92 -35.46 -9.15
C PHE A 494 -29.36 -35.25 -9.60
N GLY A 495 -29.85 -34.02 -9.58
CA GLY A 495 -31.26 -33.72 -9.86
C GLY A 495 -32.21 -34.49 -8.95
N SER A 496 -33.10 -35.28 -9.50
CA SER A 496 -34.06 -36.11 -8.74
C SER A 496 -33.52 -37.46 -8.27
N VAL A 497 -32.28 -37.81 -8.61
CA VAL A 497 -31.64 -39.06 -8.20
C VAL A 497 -30.91 -38.87 -6.88
N LEU A 498 -31.30 -39.63 -5.86
CA LEU A 498 -30.77 -39.52 -4.51
C LEU A 498 -30.40 -40.89 -3.96
N LEU A 499 -29.19 -40.99 -3.44
CA LEU A 499 -28.70 -42.12 -2.66
C LEU A 499 -28.37 -41.64 -1.26
N THR A 500 -28.99 -42.21 -0.23
CA THR A 500 -28.86 -41.76 1.16
C THR A 500 -28.52 -42.91 2.10
N ILE A 501 -27.69 -42.62 3.10
CA ILE A 501 -27.42 -43.53 4.23
C ILE A 501 -27.58 -42.76 5.54
N GLY A 502 -28.15 -43.34 6.57
CA GLY A 502 -28.20 -42.79 7.93
C GLY A 502 -26.82 -42.82 8.58
N LEU A 503 -26.49 -41.79 9.36
CA LEU A 503 -25.25 -41.68 10.12
C LEU A 503 -25.44 -41.95 11.62
N ASP A 504 -26.54 -42.60 11.98
CA ASP A 504 -26.91 -42.95 13.37
C ASP A 504 -26.33 -44.31 13.83
N GLY A 505 -25.62 -45.01 12.95
CA GLY A 505 -24.99 -46.30 13.22
C GLY A 505 -25.95 -47.52 13.05
N SER A 506 -27.19 -47.30 12.63
CA SER A 506 -28.16 -48.36 12.36
C SER A 506 -28.18 -48.82 10.90
N ASP A 507 -27.81 -47.96 9.96
CA ASP A 507 -27.81 -48.27 8.54
C ASP A 507 -26.55 -49.07 8.15
N THR A 508 -26.76 -50.17 7.46
CA THR A 508 -25.68 -51.02 6.93
C THR A 508 -25.51 -50.94 5.41
N SER A 509 -26.38 -50.17 4.72
CA SER A 509 -26.35 -50.04 3.26
C SER A 509 -26.99 -48.71 2.82
N TRP A 510 -26.62 -48.30 1.61
CA TRP A 510 -27.19 -47.12 0.97
C TRP A 510 -28.64 -47.36 0.56
N ALA A 511 -29.53 -46.43 0.88
CA ALA A 511 -30.92 -46.44 0.47
C ALA A 511 -31.15 -45.59 -0.78
N ALA A 512 -31.95 -46.12 -1.71
CA ALA A 512 -32.43 -45.39 -2.88
C ALA A 512 -33.97 -45.32 -2.88
N SER A 513 -34.53 -44.30 -3.51
CA SER A 513 -36.00 -44.15 -3.62
C SER A 513 -36.66 -45.37 -4.21
N SER A 514 -37.65 -45.94 -3.52
CA SER A 514 -38.41 -47.13 -3.93
C SER A 514 -39.91 -46.98 -3.76
N ASP A 515 -40.42 -45.74 -3.74
CA ASP A 515 -41.86 -45.43 -3.60
C ASP A 515 -42.66 -45.92 -4.80
N GLU A 516 -43.81 -46.55 -4.55
CA GLU A 516 -44.72 -47.10 -5.57
C GLU A 516 -45.16 -46.02 -6.59
N ARG A 517 -45.35 -44.79 -6.13
CA ARG A 517 -45.78 -43.64 -6.95
C ARG A 517 -44.78 -43.27 -8.05
N LEU A 518 -43.53 -43.71 -7.92
CA LEU A 518 -42.45 -43.49 -8.88
C LEU A 518 -42.30 -44.64 -9.88
N LYS A 519 -43.09 -45.70 -9.78
CA LYS A 519 -43.00 -46.93 -10.54
C LYS A 519 -44.21 -47.13 -11.45
N THR A 520 -43.97 -47.70 -12.60
CA THR A 520 -45.00 -48.11 -13.55
C THR A 520 -44.78 -49.57 -13.96
N ASN A 521 -45.82 -50.26 -14.44
CA ASN A 521 -45.74 -51.64 -14.87
C ASN A 521 -45.24 -52.63 -13.79
N VAL A 522 -45.67 -52.42 -12.54
CA VAL A 522 -45.24 -53.25 -11.42
C VAL A 522 -45.82 -54.66 -11.59
N ALA A 523 -44.95 -55.67 -11.67
CA ALA A 523 -45.30 -57.08 -11.80
C ALA A 523 -44.44 -57.95 -10.85
N THR A 524 -44.92 -59.15 -10.50
CA THR A 524 -44.12 -60.09 -9.73
C THR A 524 -42.94 -60.59 -10.55
N SER A 525 -41.69 -60.51 -9.98
CA SER A 525 -40.50 -61.01 -10.62
C SER A 525 -40.56 -62.52 -10.86
N THR A 526 -40.15 -62.94 -12.03
CA THR A 526 -39.98 -64.36 -12.41
C THR A 526 -38.51 -64.81 -12.30
N ALA A 527 -37.58 -63.88 -12.07
CA ALA A 527 -36.16 -64.18 -11.81
C ALA A 527 -35.99 -64.75 -10.41
N GLY A 528 -35.88 -66.07 -10.27
CA GLY A 528 -35.82 -66.77 -9.01
C GLY A 528 -34.79 -67.92 -8.98
N LEU A 529 -35.24 -69.11 -8.54
CA LEU A 529 -34.36 -70.24 -8.24
C LEU A 529 -33.56 -70.73 -9.46
N SER A 530 -34.08 -70.66 -10.69
CA SER A 530 -33.38 -71.06 -11.90
C SER A 530 -32.15 -70.15 -12.11
N PHE A 531 -32.34 -68.82 -12.10
CA PHE A 531 -31.28 -67.86 -12.29
C PHE A 531 -30.21 -67.98 -11.20
N ILE A 532 -30.59 -68.09 -9.90
CA ILE A 532 -29.66 -68.19 -8.79
C ILE A 532 -28.83 -69.48 -8.84
N ASN A 533 -29.39 -70.61 -9.25
CA ASN A 533 -28.67 -71.87 -9.34
C ASN A 533 -27.60 -71.90 -10.46
N ASP A 534 -27.74 -71.10 -11.50
CA ASP A 534 -26.77 -71.00 -12.60
C ASP A 534 -25.59 -70.09 -12.29
N LEU A 535 -25.67 -69.29 -11.19
CA LEU A 535 -24.55 -68.46 -10.73
C LEU A 535 -23.50 -69.32 -10.00
N ARG A 536 -22.24 -69.08 -10.26
CA ARG A 536 -21.10 -69.73 -9.63
C ARG A 536 -20.42 -68.86 -8.59
N PRO A 537 -20.65 -69.00 -7.29
CA PRO A 537 -19.87 -68.35 -6.25
C PRO A 537 -18.41 -68.84 -6.28
N ILE A 538 -17.47 -67.92 -6.14
CA ILE A 538 -16.02 -68.24 -6.15
C ILE A 538 -15.31 -67.63 -4.96
N THR A 539 -14.15 -68.15 -4.67
CA THR A 539 -13.14 -67.50 -3.84
C THR A 539 -12.01 -67.03 -4.75
N TYR A 540 -11.44 -65.86 -4.45
CA TYR A 540 -10.35 -65.28 -5.22
C TYR A 540 -9.42 -64.43 -4.37
N GLU A 541 -8.23 -64.19 -4.88
CA GLU A 541 -7.31 -63.16 -4.42
C GLU A 541 -7.07 -62.18 -5.54
N TRP A 542 -6.82 -60.91 -5.20
CA TRP A 542 -6.46 -59.90 -6.21
C TRP A 542 -5.03 -60.15 -6.74
N LYS A 543 -4.84 -60.07 -8.06
CA LYS A 543 -3.55 -60.19 -8.71
C LYS A 543 -2.60 -59.06 -8.27
N GLN A 544 -1.31 -59.35 -8.29
CA GLN A 544 -0.31 -58.31 -8.21
C GLN A 544 -0.40 -57.43 -9.47
N ARG A 545 -0.09 -56.14 -9.33
CA ARG A 545 -0.19 -55.16 -10.42
C ARG A 545 0.60 -55.59 -11.67
N LYS A 546 1.78 -56.19 -11.51
CA LYS A 546 2.59 -56.72 -12.62
C LYS A 546 1.93 -57.88 -13.38
N ASP A 547 0.99 -58.59 -12.75
CA ASP A 547 0.32 -59.77 -13.31
C ASP A 547 -1.05 -59.43 -13.91
N VAL A 548 -1.45 -58.18 -13.88
CA VAL A 548 -2.64 -57.65 -14.55
C VAL A 548 -2.30 -57.42 -16.03
N PRO A 549 -3.23 -57.65 -16.99
CA PRO A 549 -3.00 -57.33 -18.41
C PRO A 549 -2.54 -55.88 -18.59
N SER A 550 -1.52 -55.66 -19.43
CA SER A 550 -0.89 -54.33 -19.64
C SER A 550 -1.79 -53.28 -20.28
N ASP A 551 -2.87 -53.70 -20.96
CA ASP A 551 -3.91 -52.82 -21.49
C ASP A 551 -4.85 -52.28 -20.43
N MET A 552 -4.87 -52.88 -19.24
CA MET A 552 -5.59 -52.37 -18.07
C MET A 552 -4.73 -51.34 -17.32
N THR A 553 -4.42 -50.23 -17.92
CA THR A 553 -3.42 -49.22 -17.47
C THR A 553 -3.70 -48.65 -16.08
N ARG A 554 -4.96 -48.67 -15.63
CA ARG A 554 -5.36 -48.23 -14.28
C ARG A 554 -4.85 -49.17 -13.17
N PHE A 555 -4.71 -50.46 -13.48
CA PHE A 555 -4.40 -51.51 -12.52
C PHE A 555 -3.03 -52.13 -12.73
N TYR A 556 -2.48 -52.06 -13.94
CA TYR A 556 -1.16 -52.59 -14.33
C TYR A 556 -0.03 -51.65 -13.90
N GLU A 557 1.05 -52.24 -13.38
CA GLU A 557 2.31 -51.55 -13.09
C GLU A 557 3.46 -52.53 -13.21
N GLU A 558 4.38 -52.27 -14.14
CA GLU A 558 5.50 -53.15 -14.46
C GLU A 558 6.39 -53.35 -13.23
N GLY A 559 6.68 -54.62 -12.88
CA GLY A 559 7.53 -55.00 -11.78
C GLY A 559 6.93 -54.83 -10.37
N SER A 560 5.74 -54.25 -10.23
CA SER A 560 5.10 -54.02 -8.93
C SER A 560 4.57 -55.34 -8.32
N THR A 561 4.88 -55.60 -7.07
CA THR A 561 4.41 -56.76 -6.28
C THR A 561 3.21 -56.42 -5.41
N GLU A 562 2.72 -55.17 -5.48
CA GLU A 562 1.50 -54.77 -4.80
C GLU A 562 0.27 -55.38 -5.48
N ASN A 563 -0.75 -55.71 -4.71
CA ASN A 563 -2.03 -56.16 -5.26
C ASN A 563 -2.73 -55.00 -6.02
N CYS A 564 -3.36 -55.32 -7.15
CA CYS A 564 -4.04 -54.32 -7.97
C CYS A 564 -5.26 -53.70 -7.23
N LEU A 565 -5.88 -54.43 -6.31
CA LEU A 565 -6.97 -54.03 -5.43
C LEU A 565 -6.88 -54.78 -4.11
N GLY A 566 -7.39 -54.18 -3.03
CA GLY A 566 -7.55 -54.80 -1.71
C GLY A 566 -6.23 -55.31 -1.06
N SER A 567 -6.36 -56.20 -0.11
CA SER A 567 -5.26 -56.89 0.58
C SER A 567 -5.11 -58.32 0.01
N GLY A 568 -3.98 -58.96 0.19
CA GLY A 568 -3.70 -60.33 -0.24
C GLY A 568 -4.45 -61.44 0.56
N THR A 569 -5.71 -61.15 0.95
CA THR A 569 -6.60 -62.08 1.62
C THR A 569 -7.58 -62.68 0.62
N THR A 570 -8.06 -63.90 0.92
CA THR A 570 -9.09 -64.56 0.14
C THR A 570 -10.43 -63.82 0.27
N HIS A 571 -11.03 -63.53 -0.86
CA HIS A 571 -12.35 -62.87 -1.00
C HIS A 571 -13.38 -63.89 -1.52
N HIS A 572 -14.66 -63.65 -1.20
CA HIS A 572 -15.79 -64.36 -1.77
C HIS A 572 -16.56 -63.47 -2.73
N GLY A 573 -16.96 -63.96 -3.88
CA GLY A 573 -17.67 -63.15 -4.87
C GLY A 573 -18.03 -63.93 -6.13
N PHE A 574 -18.12 -63.19 -7.25
CA PHE A 574 -18.46 -63.71 -8.57
C PHE A 574 -17.49 -63.11 -9.60
N LEU A 575 -17.32 -63.81 -10.72
CA LEU A 575 -16.69 -63.23 -11.94
C LEU A 575 -17.73 -62.49 -12.76
N ALA A 576 -17.51 -61.22 -13.03
CA ALA A 576 -18.48 -60.38 -13.74
C ALA A 576 -18.80 -60.92 -15.14
N GLN A 577 -17.84 -61.55 -15.81
CA GLN A 577 -17.99 -62.15 -17.12
C GLN A 577 -18.91 -63.39 -17.09
N GLU A 578 -18.79 -64.24 -16.04
CA GLU A 578 -19.63 -65.42 -15.88
C GLU A 578 -21.07 -64.99 -15.51
N VAL A 579 -21.23 -64.03 -14.60
CA VAL A 579 -22.53 -63.46 -14.29
C VAL A 579 -23.23 -62.88 -15.50
N LYS A 580 -22.48 -62.15 -16.38
CA LYS A 580 -23.02 -61.63 -17.61
C LYS A 580 -23.53 -62.75 -18.53
N THR A 581 -22.81 -63.84 -18.65
CA THR A 581 -23.22 -65.00 -19.45
C THR A 581 -24.52 -65.60 -18.90
N VAL A 582 -24.67 -65.74 -17.58
CA VAL A 582 -25.90 -66.23 -16.97
C VAL A 582 -27.07 -65.25 -17.21
N ILE A 583 -26.83 -63.93 -17.04
CA ILE A 583 -27.85 -62.88 -17.33
C ILE A 583 -28.32 -63.01 -18.79
N ASP A 584 -27.41 -63.20 -19.75
CA ASP A 584 -27.75 -63.27 -21.15
C ASP A 584 -28.54 -64.54 -21.51
N SER A 585 -28.39 -65.63 -20.75
CA SER A 585 -29.12 -66.88 -20.94
C SER A 585 -30.52 -66.89 -20.32
N HIS A 586 -30.80 -65.92 -19.41
CA HIS A 586 -32.08 -65.80 -18.69
C HIS A 586 -32.90 -64.63 -19.21
N SER A 587 -33.90 -64.85 -20.06
CA SER A 587 -34.71 -63.80 -20.69
C SER A 587 -35.45 -62.93 -19.68
N GLU A 588 -35.82 -63.47 -18.51
CA GLU A 588 -36.48 -62.77 -17.41
C GLU A 588 -35.57 -61.78 -16.64
N VAL A 589 -34.27 -61.90 -16.86
CA VAL A 589 -33.26 -61.02 -16.21
C VAL A 589 -32.56 -60.12 -17.22
N LYS A 590 -32.51 -60.50 -18.47
CA LYS A 590 -31.68 -59.88 -19.53
C LYS A 590 -31.99 -58.41 -19.75
N GLU A 591 -33.25 -58.01 -19.71
CA GLU A 591 -33.67 -56.62 -19.86
C GLU A 591 -33.94 -55.97 -18.51
N GLY A 592 -33.22 -54.86 -18.21
CA GLY A 592 -33.37 -54.08 -17.01
C GLY A 592 -32.62 -54.58 -15.78
N CYS A 593 -31.68 -55.52 -15.93
CA CYS A 593 -30.87 -56.03 -14.83
C CYS A 593 -29.66 -55.12 -14.56
N ASN A 594 -29.71 -54.37 -13.46
CA ASN A 594 -28.63 -53.50 -13.01
C ASN A 594 -27.53 -54.23 -12.19
N ILE A 595 -27.46 -55.58 -12.28
CA ILE A 595 -26.44 -56.37 -11.56
C ILE A 595 -25.06 -56.20 -12.19
N TRP A 596 -25.00 -56.11 -13.51
CA TRP A 596 -23.74 -56.02 -14.26
C TRP A 596 -23.66 -54.71 -15.02
N SER A 597 -22.43 -54.14 -15.06
CA SER A 597 -22.10 -53.00 -15.91
C SER A 597 -20.65 -53.05 -16.36
N GLN A 598 -20.33 -52.27 -17.42
CA GLN A 598 -18.98 -52.13 -17.96
C GLN A 598 -18.60 -50.67 -18.04
N HIS A 599 -17.41 -50.34 -17.55
CA HIS A 599 -16.80 -49.04 -17.71
C HIS A 599 -16.30 -48.82 -19.11
N SER A 600 -16.03 -47.56 -19.45
CA SER A 600 -15.47 -47.15 -20.76
C SER A 600 -14.09 -47.76 -21.06
N ASP A 601 -13.32 -48.14 -20.05
CA ASP A 601 -12.04 -48.83 -20.12
C ASP A 601 -12.16 -50.35 -20.32
N GLY A 602 -13.35 -50.88 -20.43
CA GLY A 602 -13.62 -52.30 -20.57
C GLY A 602 -13.71 -53.11 -19.27
N THR A 603 -13.41 -52.49 -18.13
CA THR A 603 -13.50 -53.13 -16.82
C THR A 603 -14.98 -53.46 -16.47
N GLN A 604 -15.25 -54.67 -16.06
CA GLN A 604 -16.61 -55.11 -15.66
C GLN A 604 -16.78 -55.10 -14.17
N GLN A 605 -18.02 -54.77 -13.70
CA GLN A 605 -18.35 -54.70 -12.29
C GLN A 605 -19.74 -55.30 -12.01
N LEU A 606 -19.95 -55.68 -10.75
CA LEU A 606 -21.21 -56.23 -10.24
C LEU A 606 -21.75 -55.38 -9.09
N ALA A 607 -23.04 -55.12 -9.13
CA ALA A 607 -23.82 -54.50 -8.04
C ALA A 607 -24.46 -55.62 -7.20
N ASN A 608 -23.76 -56.12 -6.21
CA ASN A 608 -24.16 -57.30 -5.43
C ASN A 608 -25.51 -57.14 -4.72
N GLY A 609 -25.87 -55.92 -4.31
CA GLY A 609 -27.18 -55.63 -3.67
C GLY A 609 -28.38 -55.94 -4.56
N ASN A 610 -28.22 -55.92 -5.89
CA ASN A 610 -29.29 -56.15 -6.84
C ASN A 610 -29.68 -57.64 -7.01
N PHE A 611 -28.91 -58.57 -6.40
CA PHE A 611 -29.28 -59.97 -6.29
C PHE A 611 -30.39 -60.22 -5.25
N VAL A 612 -30.56 -59.31 -4.26
CA VAL A 612 -31.50 -59.53 -3.11
C VAL A 612 -32.91 -59.84 -3.53
N PRO A 613 -33.60 -59.13 -4.43
CA PRO A 613 -34.95 -59.48 -4.86
C PRO A 613 -35.03 -60.86 -5.49
N MET A 614 -34.02 -61.27 -6.25
CA MET A 614 -33.94 -62.56 -6.92
C MET A 614 -33.68 -63.69 -5.92
N LEU A 615 -32.85 -63.46 -4.91
CA LEU A 615 -32.62 -64.35 -3.79
C LEU A 615 -33.92 -64.58 -2.99
N VAL A 616 -34.67 -63.51 -2.69
CA VAL A 616 -35.97 -63.59 -2.03
C VAL A 616 -36.94 -64.43 -2.85
N LYS A 617 -37.04 -64.21 -4.18
CA LYS A 617 -37.83 -64.99 -5.08
C LYS A 617 -37.37 -66.44 -5.14
N ALA A 618 -36.08 -66.71 -5.22
CA ALA A 618 -35.56 -68.11 -5.19
C ALA A 618 -35.88 -68.83 -3.90
N MET A 619 -35.78 -68.13 -2.74
CA MET A 619 -36.18 -68.68 -1.44
C MET A 619 -37.65 -69.00 -1.39
N GLN A 620 -38.54 -68.15 -1.89
CA GLN A 620 -39.98 -68.38 -1.98
C GLN A 620 -40.29 -69.61 -2.84
N GLU A 621 -39.66 -69.79 -3.99
CA GLU A 621 -39.80 -70.94 -4.88
C GLU A 621 -39.28 -72.22 -4.25
N LEU A 622 -38.17 -72.16 -3.51
CA LEU A 622 -37.57 -73.28 -2.79
C LEU A 622 -38.54 -73.72 -1.65
N SER A 623 -39.04 -72.73 -0.87
CA SER A 623 -40.07 -73.03 0.17
C SER A 623 -41.32 -73.75 -0.38
N ALA A 624 -41.86 -73.21 -1.47
CA ALA A 624 -43.04 -73.84 -2.11
C ALA A 624 -42.76 -75.26 -2.64
N LYS A 625 -41.54 -75.51 -3.16
CA LYS A 625 -41.10 -76.86 -3.55
C LYS A 625 -40.96 -77.78 -2.37
N ASN A 626 -40.44 -77.28 -1.25
CA ASN A 626 -40.32 -78.06 -0.01
C ASN A 626 -41.69 -78.43 0.54
N ASP A 627 -42.60 -77.43 0.63
CA ASP A 627 -44.00 -77.69 1.08
C ASP A 627 -44.72 -78.74 0.22
N ALA A 628 -44.52 -78.68 -1.11
CA ALA A 628 -45.07 -79.67 -2.03
C ALA A 628 -44.42 -81.05 -1.86
N LEU A 629 -43.15 -81.14 -1.52
CA LEU A 629 -42.49 -82.40 -1.19
C LEU A 629 -42.95 -82.96 0.11
N GLU A 630 -43.13 -82.16 1.15
CA GLU A 630 -43.68 -82.55 2.42
C GLU A 630 -45.12 -83.08 2.28
N ALA A 631 -45.96 -82.37 1.51
CA ALA A 631 -47.30 -82.80 1.19
C ALA A 631 -47.32 -84.15 0.43
N ARG A 632 -46.39 -84.38 -0.47
CA ARG A 632 -46.23 -85.63 -1.18
C ARG A 632 -45.80 -86.77 -0.23
N ILE A 633 -44.89 -86.52 0.68
CA ILE A 633 -44.43 -87.48 1.68
C ILE A 633 -45.62 -87.84 2.57
N ALA A 634 -46.37 -86.86 3.09
CA ALA A 634 -47.59 -87.10 3.92
C ALA A 634 -48.69 -87.88 3.19
N THR A 635 -48.67 -87.88 1.85
CA THR A 635 -49.64 -88.73 1.05
C THR A 635 -49.13 -90.12 0.76
N LEU A 636 -47.83 -90.38 1.04
CA LEU A 636 -47.19 -91.68 0.86
C LEU A 636 -47.05 -92.47 2.15
N GLU A 637 -47.17 -91.80 3.30
CA GLU A 637 -47.41 -92.42 4.63
C GLU A 637 -48.89 -92.78 4.84
#